data_734946d8f33cf7e205b0cf64a9290d08
#
_entry.id   734946d8f33cf7e205b0cf64a9290d08
#
_cell.length_a   1.000
_cell.length_b   1.000
_cell.length_c   1.000
_cell.angle_alpha   90.00
_cell.angle_beta   90.00
_cell.angle_gamma   90.00
#
_symmetry.space_group_name_H-M   'P 1'
#
loop_
_entity.id
_entity.type
_entity.pdbx_description
1 polymer ?
#
loop_
_entity_poly.entity_id
_entity_poly.type
_entity_poly.pdbx_seq_one_letter_code
_entity_poly.pdbx_strand_id
1 'polypeptide(L)'
;VIGKAQYRRDLVKMQSGKLCCAYIYSDSGFGESTTDMVFSGQNIISENASLLAESKRFTTGIIYADIDVRKLSAERRKTNTFTKSDDNNFTSVYFDMPLKHTELTREFSQTPFIPSNKSELDARCEEIITMQATGLATRLAHTGIQNAVLGLSGGLDSTLALIVCVHAFDMLGIDRKNIHTVTCLLYTSPSPRDGLLS
;
A
#
# COMPACT_ATOMS: atom_id res chain seq x y z
N VAL A 1 -23.98 -12.22 -15.56
CA VAL A 1 -24.74 -11.27 -14.74
C VAL A 1 -24.07 -9.90 -14.82
N ILE A 2 -24.84 -8.90 -15.21
CA ILE A 2 -24.38 -7.51 -15.29
C ILE A 2 -23.94 -7.03 -13.89
N GLY A 3 -22.85 -6.26 -13.82
CA GLY A 3 -22.35 -5.66 -12.57
C GLY A 3 -21.39 -6.53 -11.74
N LYS A 4 -21.23 -7.83 -12.03
CA LYS A 4 -20.35 -8.70 -11.26
C LYS A 4 -18.85 -8.61 -11.60
N ALA A 5 -18.46 -7.85 -12.61
CA ALA A 5 -17.05 -7.78 -13.00
C ALA A 5 -16.16 -7.19 -11.90
N GLN A 6 -16.61 -6.11 -11.25
CA GLN A 6 -15.89 -5.51 -10.14
C GLN A 6 -15.83 -6.46 -8.94
N TYR A 7 -16.95 -7.08 -8.60
CA TYR A 7 -17.01 -8.05 -7.50
C TYR A 7 -16.00 -9.21 -7.70
N ARG A 8 -15.90 -9.77 -8.91
CA ARG A 8 -14.91 -10.83 -9.21
C ARG A 8 -13.48 -10.32 -9.05
N ARG A 9 -13.20 -9.11 -9.56
CA ARG A 9 -11.88 -8.49 -9.42
C ARG A 9 -11.50 -8.33 -7.96
N ASP A 10 -12.40 -7.81 -7.15
CA ASP A 10 -12.16 -7.61 -5.71
C ASP A 10 -11.99 -8.94 -4.99
N LEU A 11 -12.83 -9.93 -5.30
CA LEU A 11 -12.74 -11.27 -4.73
C LEU A 11 -11.38 -11.93 -5.03
N VAL A 12 -10.94 -11.90 -6.29
CA VAL A 12 -9.65 -12.49 -6.73
C VAL A 12 -8.46 -11.77 -6.05
N LYS A 13 -8.50 -10.44 -5.99
CA LYS A 13 -7.50 -9.65 -5.28
C LYS A 13 -7.44 -10.00 -3.80
N MET A 14 -8.58 -10.01 -3.13
CA MET A 14 -8.65 -10.32 -1.69
C MET A 14 -8.18 -11.74 -1.39
N GLN A 15 -8.53 -12.72 -2.20
CA GLN A 15 -8.05 -14.10 -2.02
C GLN A 15 -6.54 -14.21 -2.22
N SER A 16 -5.99 -13.53 -3.23
CA SER A 16 -4.53 -13.54 -3.43
C SER A 16 -3.78 -12.90 -2.26
N GLY A 17 -4.32 -11.83 -1.67
CA GLY A 17 -3.76 -11.18 -0.49
C GLY A 17 -3.88 -12.04 0.77
N LYS A 18 -5.06 -12.61 1.03
CA LYS A 18 -5.29 -13.49 2.18
C LYS A 18 -4.36 -14.71 2.18
N LEU A 19 -4.11 -15.29 1.00
CA LEU A 19 -3.29 -16.47 0.84
C LEU A 19 -1.81 -16.15 0.59
N CYS A 20 -1.45 -14.87 0.45
CA CYS A 20 -0.13 -14.42 0.02
C CYS A 20 0.37 -15.23 -1.19
N CYS A 21 -0.40 -15.27 -2.25
CA CYS A 21 -0.11 -16.08 -3.43
C CYS A 21 -0.41 -15.34 -4.73
N ALA A 22 0.03 -15.92 -5.84
CA ALA A 22 -0.56 -15.64 -7.12
C ALA A 22 -1.90 -16.38 -7.23
N TYR A 23 -2.94 -15.66 -7.62
CA TYR A 23 -4.27 -16.21 -7.82
C TYR A 23 -4.70 -15.97 -9.26
N ILE A 24 -4.92 -17.06 -9.98
CA ILE A 24 -5.33 -17.04 -11.39
C ILE A 24 -6.78 -17.46 -11.45
N TYR A 25 -7.62 -16.59 -11.99
CA TYR A 25 -9.03 -16.85 -12.22
C TYR A 25 -9.30 -16.90 -13.72
N SER A 26 -9.84 -18.01 -14.18
CA SER A 26 -10.30 -18.20 -15.55
C SER A 26 -11.82 -18.39 -15.57
N ASP A 27 -12.49 -17.55 -16.31
CA ASP A 27 -13.95 -17.55 -16.44
C ASP A 27 -14.36 -18.23 -17.75
N SER A 28 -15.56 -18.79 -17.79
CA SER A 28 -16.18 -19.28 -19.00
C SER A 28 -16.33 -18.17 -20.04
N GLY A 29 -16.00 -18.47 -21.27
CA GLY A 29 -15.90 -17.48 -22.34
C GLY A 29 -16.81 -17.74 -23.53
N PHE A 30 -16.42 -17.16 -24.65
CA PHE A 30 -17.15 -17.28 -25.91
C PHE A 30 -17.21 -18.74 -26.37
N GLY A 31 -18.38 -19.19 -26.78
CA GLY A 31 -18.58 -20.55 -27.31
C GLY A 31 -18.83 -21.63 -26.26
N GLU A 32 -18.78 -21.30 -24.96
CA GLU A 32 -19.06 -22.27 -23.88
C GLU A 32 -20.54 -22.59 -23.70
N SER A 33 -21.40 -21.78 -24.28
CA SER A 33 -22.85 -22.07 -24.36
C SER A 33 -23.34 -21.83 -25.79
N THR A 34 -24.18 -22.69 -26.27
CA THR A 34 -24.87 -22.61 -27.56
C THR A 34 -26.34 -22.18 -27.43
N THR A 35 -26.75 -21.82 -26.20
CA THR A 35 -28.13 -21.40 -25.89
C THR A 35 -28.15 -19.92 -25.45
N ASP A 36 -29.08 -19.53 -24.60
CA ASP A 36 -29.32 -18.15 -24.17
C ASP A 36 -28.27 -17.58 -23.22
N MET A 37 -27.34 -18.41 -22.73
CA MET A 37 -26.32 -17.97 -21.77
C MET A 37 -25.12 -17.37 -22.49
N VAL A 38 -24.76 -16.15 -22.09
CA VAL A 38 -23.54 -15.46 -22.54
C VAL A 38 -22.57 -15.32 -21.39
N PHE A 39 -21.38 -15.89 -21.57
CA PHE A 39 -20.31 -15.82 -20.58
C PHE A 39 -19.35 -14.67 -20.87
N SER A 40 -18.80 -14.06 -19.82
CA SER A 40 -17.99 -12.86 -19.97
C SER A 40 -16.54 -13.12 -20.34
N GLY A 41 -16.01 -14.30 -20.02
CA GLY A 41 -14.59 -14.61 -20.24
C GLY A 41 -13.64 -13.69 -19.48
N GLN A 42 -14.02 -13.24 -18.30
CA GLN A 42 -13.19 -12.34 -17.48
C GLN A 42 -12.08 -13.13 -16.80
N ASN A 43 -10.91 -13.19 -17.41
CA ASN A 43 -9.74 -13.81 -16.80
C ASN A 43 -8.96 -12.77 -15.99
N ILE A 44 -8.45 -13.16 -14.81
CA ILE A 44 -7.80 -12.25 -13.88
C ILE A 44 -6.56 -12.93 -13.30
N ILE A 45 -5.43 -12.22 -13.25
CA ILE A 45 -4.22 -12.64 -12.55
C ILE A 45 -3.94 -11.60 -11.48
N SER A 46 -3.83 -12.05 -10.23
CA SER A 46 -3.53 -11.20 -9.08
C SER A 46 -2.42 -11.81 -8.24
N GLU A 47 -1.58 -10.97 -7.65
CA GLU A 47 -0.50 -11.34 -6.75
C GLU A 47 -0.58 -10.51 -5.48
N ASN A 48 -0.72 -11.15 -4.32
CA ASN A 48 -0.74 -10.50 -3.02
C ASN A 48 -1.60 -9.22 -2.99
N ALA A 49 -2.87 -9.35 -3.37
CA ALA A 49 -3.88 -8.30 -3.50
C ALA A 49 -3.64 -7.28 -4.65
N SER A 50 -2.57 -7.41 -5.43
CA SER A 50 -2.31 -6.55 -6.58
C SER A 50 -2.83 -7.18 -7.86
N LEU A 51 -3.61 -6.44 -8.65
CA LEU A 51 -4.02 -6.87 -9.97
C LEU A 51 -2.84 -6.76 -10.94
N LEU A 52 -2.47 -7.85 -11.60
CA LEU A 52 -1.38 -7.88 -12.57
C LEU A 52 -1.89 -7.86 -14.00
N ALA A 53 -2.92 -8.64 -14.30
CA ALA A 53 -3.51 -8.69 -15.63
C ALA A 53 -5.01 -9.01 -15.57
N GLU A 54 -5.76 -8.47 -16.51
CA GLU A 54 -7.18 -8.74 -16.68
C GLU A 54 -7.52 -8.76 -18.18
N SER A 55 -8.30 -9.75 -18.60
CA SER A 55 -8.75 -9.82 -19.98
C SER A 55 -9.87 -8.82 -20.25
N LYS A 56 -9.97 -8.40 -21.52
CA LYS A 56 -11.17 -7.71 -22.00
C LYS A 56 -12.33 -8.70 -22.01
N ARG A 57 -13.46 -8.30 -21.44
CA ARG A 57 -14.67 -9.15 -21.40
C ARG A 57 -15.23 -9.37 -22.80
N PHE A 58 -15.87 -10.52 -22.99
CA PHE A 58 -16.50 -10.95 -24.24
C PHE A 58 -15.49 -11.06 -25.40
N THR A 59 -14.25 -11.38 -25.08
CA THR A 59 -13.21 -11.68 -26.07
C THR A 59 -12.56 -13.01 -25.75
N THR A 60 -11.97 -13.62 -26.76
CA THR A 60 -11.10 -14.81 -26.62
C THR A 60 -9.65 -14.36 -26.58
N GLY A 61 -8.80 -15.09 -25.84
CA GLY A 61 -7.37 -14.80 -25.76
C GLY A 61 -6.73 -15.30 -24.48
N ILE A 62 -5.43 -15.12 -24.40
CA ILE A 62 -4.62 -15.50 -23.25
C ILE A 62 -4.06 -14.23 -22.64
N ILE A 63 -4.04 -14.19 -21.29
CA ILE A 63 -3.36 -13.14 -20.52
C ILE A 63 -2.13 -13.73 -19.86
N TYR A 64 -1.10 -12.90 -19.70
CA TYR A 64 0.16 -13.27 -19.08
C TYR A 64 0.52 -12.27 -17.98
N ALA A 65 1.25 -12.72 -16.97
CA ALA A 65 1.83 -11.86 -15.95
C ALA A 65 3.07 -12.51 -15.35
N ASP A 66 4.03 -11.68 -14.97
CA ASP A 66 5.21 -12.11 -14.22
C ASP A 66 4.88 -12.16 -12.72
N ILE A 67 5.15 -13.28 -12.07
CA ILE A 67 4.89 -13.51 -10.65
C ILE A 67 6.22 -13.47 -9.88
N ASP A 68 6.28 -12.61 -8.84
CA ASP A 68 7.42 -12.56 -7.94
C ASP A 68 7.29 -13.58 -6.80
N VAL A 69 7.71 -14.80 -7.07
CA VAL A 69 7.67 -15.92 -6.11
C VAL A 69 8.52 -15.63 -4.86
N ARG A 70 9.64 -14.89 -5.00
CA ARG A 70 10.52 -14.56 -3.88
C ARG A 70 9.85 -13.55 -2.93
N LYS A 71 9.17 -12.56 -3.47
CA LYS A 71 8.35 -11.62 -2.70
C LYS A 71 7.26 -12.34 -1.94
N LEU A 72 6.50 -13.20 -2.60
CA LEU A 72 5.44 -13.99 -1.96
C LEU A 72 5.98 -14.87 -0.82
N SER A 73 7.11 -15.52 -1.04
CA SER A 73 7.78 -16.33 -0.01
C SER A 73 8.24 -15.47 1.18
N ALA A 74 8.75 -14.25 0.92
CA ALA A 74 9.15 -13.32 1.96
C ALA A 74 7.95 -12.84 2.79
N GLU A 75 6.84 -12.50 2.15
CA GLU A 75 5.61 -12.07 2.83
C GLU A 75 5.02 -13.19 3.70
N ARG A 76 4.98 -14.43 3.20
CA ARG A 76 4.54 -15.58 4.00
C ARG A 76 5.40 -15.81 5.24
N ARG A 77 6.71 -15.59 5.16
CA ARG A 77 7.61 -15.73 6.32
C ARG A 77 7.37 -14.67 7.40
N LYS A 78 6.91 -13.48 7.02
CA LYS A 78 6.53 -12.43 7.98
C LYS A 78 5.22 -12.74 8.71
N THR A 79 4.39 -13.60 8.12
CA THR A 79 3.05 -13.91 8.64
C THR A 79 3.12 -15.19 9.46
N ASN A 80 2.98 -15.09 10.77
CA ASN A 80 3.06 -16.23 11.70
C ASN A 80 1.78 -17.08 11.77
N THR A 81 0.73 -16.69 11.04
CA THR A 81 -0.53 -17.44 10.96
C THR A 81 -0.53 -18.57 9.93
N PHE A 82 0.50 -18.63 9.07
CA PHE A 82 0.67 -19.79 8.18
C PHE A 82 1.33 -20.93 8.95
N THR A 83 0.56 -21.96 9.23
CA THR A 83 1.09 -23.20 9.81
C THR A 83 1.68 -24.10 8.72
N LYS A 84 2.73 -24.82 9.06
CA LYS A 84 3.20 -25.92 8.19
C LYS A 84 2.15 -27.02 8.21
N SER A 85 1.67 -27.42 7.04
CA SER A 85 0.86 -28.64 6.90
C SER A 85 1.79 -29.86 6.76
N ASP A 86 1.37 -31.01 7.26
CA ASP A 86 2.04 -32.26 6.97
C ASP A 86 1.78 -32.62 5.50
N ASP A 87 2.84 -32.66 4.72
CA ASP A 87 2.79 -32.94 3.28
C ASP A 87 2.63 -34.43 2.92
N ASN A 88 2.29 -35.26 3.91
CA ASN A 88 2.26 -36.74 3.77
C ASN A 88 1.19 -37.27 2.78
N ASN A 89 0.28 -36.39 2.34
CA ASN A 89 -0.85 -36.79 1.46
C ASN A 89 -0.69 -36.30 0.01
N PHE A 90 0.44 -35.69 -0.35
CA PHE A 90 0.67 -35.14 -1.68
C PHE A 90 1.65 -36.00 -2.48
N THR A 91 1.31 -36.24 -3.76
CA THR A 91 2.25 -36.83 -4.71
C THR A 91 3.14 -35.73 -5.26
N SER A 92 4.45 -35.86 -5.03
CA SER A 92 5.44 -34.91 -5.56
C SER A 92 5.76 -35.26 -7.00
N VAL A 93 5.58 -34.28 -7.89
CA VAL A 93 6.02 -34.38 -9.29
C VAL A 93 7.21 -33.46 -9.47
N TYR A 94 8.35 -34.03 -9.83
CA TYR A 94 9.60 -33.29 -10.06
C TYR A 94 9.74 -32.95 -11.54
N PHE A 95 10.16 -31.73 -11.83
CA PHE A 95 10.53 -31.32 -13.19
C PHE A 95 11.67 -30.29 -13.11
N ASP A 96 12.52 -30.32 -14.13
CA ASP A 96 13.61 -29.36 -14.28
C ASP A 96 13.19 -28.25 -15.24
N MET A 97 13.38 -27.01 -14.80
CA MET A 97 13.19 -25.83 -15.63
C MET A 97 14.48 -25.00 -15.62
N PRO A 98 15.19 -24.88 -16.77
CA PRO A 98 16.40 -24.09 -16.82
C PRO A 98 16.10 -22.61 -16.57
N LEU A 99 16.90 -21.97 -15.73
CA LEU A 99 16.84 -20.53 -15.54
C LEU A 99 17.31 -19.86 -16.83
N LYS A 100 16.44 -19.06 -17.40
CA LYS A 100 16.74 -18.22 -18.58
C LYS A 100 16.65 -16.76 -18.19
N HIS A 101 17.50 -15.94 -18.82
CA HIS A 101 17.32 -14.50 -18.73
C HIS A 101 15.98 -14.16 -19.39
N THR A 102 15.09 -13.52 -18.63
CA THR A 102 13.74 -13.14 -19.08
C THR A 102 13.59 -11.63 -18.94
N GLU A 103 13.16 -10.98 -20.00
CA GLU A 103 12.75 -9.58 -19.90
C GLU A 103 11.42 -9.53 -19.15
N LEU A 104 11.39 -8.75 -18.06
CA LEU A 104 10.18 -8.58 -17.29
C LEU A 104 9.22 -7.63 -18.00
N THR A 105 7.98 -8.06 -18.14
CA THR A 105 6.88 -7.21 -18.62
C THR A 105 6.23 -6.41 -17.50
N ARG A 106 6.65 -6.66 -16.25
CA ARG A 106 6.10 -6.07 -15.06
C ARG A 106 6.67 -4.67 -14.82
N GLU A 107 5.81 -3.70 -14.63
CA GLU A 107 6.17 -2.37 -14.19
C GLU A 107 6.29 -2.31 -12.66
N PHE A 108 7.33 -1.64 -12.18
CA PHE A 108 7.55 -1.37 -10.75
C PHE A 108 7.35 0.11 -10.48
N SER A 109 6.52 0.43 -9.49
CA SER A 109 6.37 1.82 -9.06
C SER A 109 7.69 2.34 -8.49
N GLN A 110 8.17 3.47 -9.00
CA GLN A 110 9.34 4.16 -8.44
C GLN A 110 9.02 4.83 -7.09
N THR A 111 7.75 5.02 -6.80
CA THR A 111 7.25 5.60 -5.55
C THR A 111 6.26 4.67 -4.86
N PRO A 112 6.73 3.52 -4.32
CA PRO A 112 5.84 2.47 -3.82
C PRO A 112 4.99 2.88 -2.60
N PHE A 113 5.37 3.96 -1.92
CA PHE A 113 4.68 4.47 -0.73
C PHE A 113 3.71 5.62 -1.03
N ILE A 114 3.74 6.15 -2.26
CA ILE A 114 2.91 7.28 -2.65
C ILE A 114 1.81 6.77 -3.59
N PRO A 115 0.53 6.92 -3.23
CA PRO A 115 -0.56 6.59 -4.12
C PRO A 115 -0.51 7.43 -5.40
N SER A 116 -0.75 6.80 -6.54
CA SER A 116 -0.85 7.49 -7.82
C SER A 116 -2.16 8.24 -7.99
N ASN A 117 -3.20 7.84 -7.26
CA ASN A 117 -4.50 8.49 -7.27
C ASN A 117 -4.51 9.65 -6.26
N LYS A 118 -4.84 10.86 -6.71
CA LYS A 118 -4.87 12.06 -5.88
C LYS A 118 -5.81 11.94 -4.68
N SER A 119 -7.01 11.39 -4.87
CA SER A 119 -7.99 11.21 -3.77
C SER A 119 -7.46 10.27 -2.68
N GLU A 120 -6.77 9.20 -3.07
CA GLU A 120 -6.14 8.27 -2.13
C GLU A 120 -4.93 8.91 -1.43
N LEU A 121 -4.17 9.74 -2.15
CA LEU A 121 -3.05 10.49 -1.58
C LEU A 121 -3.55 11.49 -0.53
N ASP A 122 -4.59 12.28 -0.85
CA ASP A 122 -5.16 13.26 0.06
C ASP A 122 -5.70 12.58 1.34
N ALA A 123 -6.43 11.45 1.19
CA ALA A 123 -6.93 10.67 2.32
C ALA A 123 -5.78 10.12 3.20
N ARG A 124 -4.71 9.65 2.58
CA ARG A 124 -3.53 9.15 3.31
C ARG A 124 -2.78 10.26 4.04
N CYS A 125 -2.65 11.43 3.43
CA CYS A 125 -2.03 12.58 4.09
C CYS A 125 -2.84 13.03 5.30
N GLU A 126 -4.16 13.09 5.19
CA GLU A 126 -5.08 13.42 6.29
C GLU A 126 -4.96 12.39 7.44
N GLU A 127 -4.91 11.11 7.10
CA GLU A 127 -4.73 10.04 8.09
C GLU A 127 -3.40 10.18 8.83
N ILE A 128 -2.29 10.47 8.13
CA ILE A 128 -0.96 10.65 8.73
C ILE A 128 -0.96 11.83 9.71
N ILE A 129 -1.50 12.97 9.30
CA ILE A 129 -1.56 14.17 10.16
C ILE A 129 -2.44 13.89 11.39
N THR A 130 -3.61 13.28 11.19
CA THR A 130 -4.53 12.93 12.27
C THR A 130 -3.90 11.95 13.25
N MET A 131 -3.19 10.93 12.75
CA MET A 131 -2.49 9.96 13.60
C MET A 131 -1.44 10.64 14.48
N GLN A 132 -0.60 11.49 13.89
CA GLN A 132 0.43 12.22 14.62
C GLN A 132 -0.15 13.19 15.65
N ALA A 133 -1.20 13.94 15.25
CA ALA A 133 -1.88 14.87 16.13
C ALA A 133 -2.56 14.14 17.31
N THR A 134 -3.22 13.01 17.05
CA THR A 134 -3.84 12.18 18.08
C THR A 134 -2.80 11.65 19.08
N GLY A 135 -1.66 11.19 18.56
CA GLY A 135 -0.56 10.72 19.42
C GLY A 135 -0.05 11.82 20.36
N LEU A 136 0.14 13.04 19.84
CA LEU A 136 0.56 14.19 20.63
C LEU A 136 -0.53 14.61 21.62
N ALA A 137 -1.79 14.72 21.16
CA ALA A 137 -2.92 15.08 22.03
C ALA A 137 -3.09 14.11 23.20
N THR A 138 -2.98 12.80 22.94
CA THR A 138 -3.03 11.78 24.00
C THR A 138 -1.94 11.98 25.03
N ARG A 139 -0.72 12.29 24.60
CA ARG A 139 0.41 12.54 25.51
C ARG A 139 0.20 13.81 26.34
N LEU A 140 -0.25 14.91 25.72
CA LEU A 140 -0.53 16.16 26.39
C LEU A 140 -1.66 15.99 27.43
N ALA A 141 -2.74 15.32 27.06
CA ALA A 141 -3.85 15.03 27.95
C ALA A 141 -3.42 14.19 29.17
N HIS A 142 -2.61 13.15 28.94
CA HIS A 142 -2.11 12.28 30.02
C HIS A 142 -1.20 13.02 31.00
N THR A 143 -0.36 13.93 30.49
CA THR A 143 0.59 14.69 31.34
C THR A 143 0.00 15.96 31.94
N GLY A 144 -1.15 16.43 31.46
CA GLY A 144 -1.77 17.70 31.83
C GLY A 144 -1.01 18.94 31.32
N ILE A 145 -0.08 18.75 30.38
CA ILE A 145 0.70 19.85 29.80
C ILE A 145 -0.16 20.65 28.82
N GLN A 146 -0.18 21.97 28.98
CA GLN A 146 -0.96 22.88 28.15
C GLN A 146 -0.11 23.83 27.29
N ASN A 147 1.20 23.70 27.30
CA ASN A 147 2.12 24.53 26.53
C ASN A 147 3.04 23.62 25.71
N ALA A 148 3.38 24.07 24.50
CA ALA A 148 4.38 23.46 23.65
C ALA A 148 5.40 24.48 23.20
N VAL A 149 6.67 24.08 23.12
CA VAL A 149 7.76 24.90 22.57
C VAL A 149 8.33 24.18 21.38
N LEU A 150 8.42 24.86 20.24
CA LEU A 150 8.87 24.30 18.96
C LEU A 150 9.96 25.14 18.33
N GLY A 151 11.08 24.52 17.98
CA GLY A 151 12.12 25.16 17.14
C GLY A 151 11.73 25.11 15.67
N LEU A 152 11.59 26.28 15.04
CA LEU A 152 11.32 26.40 13.60
C LEU A 152 12.59 26.76 12.85
N SER A 153 13.11 25.82 12.07
CA SER A 153 14.29 26.03 11.21
C SER A 153 13.95 26.58 9.82
N GLY A 154 12.65 26.68 9.48
CA GLY A 154 12.19 27.00 8.14
C GLY A 154 12.12 25.78 7.20
N GLY A 155 12.53 24.59 7.65
CA GLY A 155 12.43 23.35 6.89
C GLY A 155 11.05 22.68 6.98
N LEU A 156 10.82 21.71 6.09
CA LEU A 156 9.54 20.98 6.02
C LEU A 156 9.22 20.22 7.31
N ASP A 157 10.23 19.62 7.95
CA ASP A 157 10.04 18.82 9.17
C ASP A 157 9.50 19.66 10.33
N SER A 158 10.11 20.83 10.56
CA SER A 158 9.67 21.75 11.61
C SER A 158 8.29 22.36 11.31
N THR A 159 7.99 22.60 10.04
CA THR A 159 6.67 23.07 9.59
C THR A 159 5.61 22.00 9.83
N LEU A 160 5.88 20.73 9.46
CA LEU A 160 4.97 19.61 9.72
C LEU A 160 4.73 19.44 11.23
N ALA A 161 5.80 19.50 12.04
CA ALA A 161 5.67 19.41 13.49
C ALA A 161 4.79 20.53 14.07
N LEU A 162 4.86 21.74 13.55
CA LEU A 162 3.99 22.84 13.93
C LEU A 162 2.52 22.55 13.57
N ILE A 163 2.26 22.08 12.35
CA ILE A 163 0.91 21.71 11.90
C ILE A 163 0.31 20.64 12.83
N VAL A 164 1.07 19.58 13.09
CA VAL A 164 0.66 18.50 14.01
C VAL A 164 0.37 19.05 15.41
N CYS A 165 1.20 19.97 15.91
CA CYS A 165 1.00 20.60 17.22
C CYS A 165 -0.30 21.41 17.25
N VAL A 166 -0.57 22.20 16.21
CA VAL A 166 -1.82 22.97 16.10
C VAL A 166 -3.04 22.05 16.11
N HIS A 167 -3.03 20.98 15.30
CA HIS A 167 -4.13 20.02 15.28
C HIS A 167 -4.34 19.34 16.64
N ALA A 168 -3.26 18.98 17.34
CA ALA A 168 -3.37 18.37 18.69
C ALA A 168 -3.97 19.33 19.72
N PHE A 169 -3.60 20.60 19.66
CA PHE A 169 -4.15 21.64 20.54
C PHE A 169 -5.62 21.90 20.25
N ASP A 170 -6.01 21.98 18.97
CA ASP A 170 -7.41 22.12 18.58
C ASP A 170 -8.26 20.93 19.06
N MET A 171 -7.76 19.70 18.96
CA MET A 171 -8.43 18.48 19.46
C MET A 171 -8.69 18.53 20.98
N LEU A 172 -7.78 19.14 21.74
CA LEU A 172 -7.90 19.26 23.19
C LEU A 172 -8.61 20.53 23.64
N GLY A 173 -8.97 21.44 22.72
CA GLY A 173 -9.55 22.74 23.06
C GLY A 173 -8.55 23.67 23.77
N ILE A 174 -7.24 23.45 23.59
CA ILE A 174 -6.19 24.30 24.14
C ILE A 174 -5.95 25.48 23.19
N ASP A 175 -5.81 26.67 23.72
CA ASP A 175 -5.58 27.88 22.93
C ASP A 175 -4.24 27.77 22.18
N ARG A 176 -4.25 28.03 20.87
CA ARG A 176 -3.05 28.00 20.00
C ARG A 176 -1.96 28.98 20.44
N LYS A 177 -2.29 30.02 21.21
CA LYS A 177 -1.28 30.96 21.79
C LYS A 177 -0.34 30.27 22.77
N ASN A 178 -0.69 29.07 23.26
CA ASN A 178 0.17 28.27 24.10
C ASN A 178 1.20 27.44 23.32
N ILE A 179 1.22 27.59 21.99
CA ILE A 179 2.27 27.04 21.12
C ILE A 179 3.32 28.12 20.92
N HIS A 180 4.47 27.97 21.54
CA HIS A 180 5.58 28.90 21.45
C HIS A 180 6.58 28.43 20.40
N THR A 181 6.74 29.22 19.36
CA THR A 181 7.72 28.91 18.31
C THR A 181 8.98 29.72 18.51
N VAL A 182 10.13 29.06 18.46
CA VAL A 182 11.45 29.68 18.52
C VAL A 182 12.10 29.54 17.14
N THR A 183 12.34 30.67 16.50
CA THR A 183 13.07 30.70 15.21
C THR A 183 14.49 31.16 15.45
N CYS A 184 15.46 30.40 14.93
CA CYS A 184 16.83 30.84 14.87
C CYS A 184 17.12 31.37 13.46
N LEU A 185 17.61 32.61 13.35
CA LEU A 185 18.01 33.14 12.06
C LEU A 185 19.25 32.38 11.58
N LEU A 186 19.12 31.71 10.44
CA LEU A 186 20.12 30.85 9.80
C LEU A 186 21.48 31.50 9.52
N TYR A 187 21.58 32.83 9.66
CA TYR A 187 22.81 33.59 9.35
C TYR A 187 23.86 33.56 10.44
N THR A 188 23.59 33.00 11.63
CA THR A 188 24.51 33.06 12.78
C THR A 188 25.07 31.71 13.22
N SER A 189 24.57 30.58 12.69
CA SER A 189 25.06 29.22 13.00
C SER A 189 24.85 28.31 11.82
N PRO A 190 25.80 28.15 10.89
CA PRO A 190 25.70 27.11 9.87
C PRO A 190 25.62 25.75 10.57
N SER A 191 24.53 25.00 10.32
CA SER A 191 24.42 23.64 10.79
C SER A 191 25.53 22.79 10.19
N PRO A 192 26.16 21.88 10.95
CA PRO A 192 27.14 20.95 10.37
C PRO A 192 26.59 20.10 9.23
N ARG A 193 25.25 20.03 9.07
CA ARG A 193 24.59 19.34 7.95
C ARG A 193 24.58 20.15 6.66
N ASP A 194 24.64 21.47 6.74
CA ASP A 194 24.60 22.34 5.56
C ASP A 194 25.94 22.39 4.81
N GLY A 195 27.02 21.93 5.43
CA GLY A 195 28.36 21.83 4.82
C GLY A 195 28.61 20.57 3.99
N LEU A 196 27.66 19.65 3.90
CA LEU A 196 27.81 18.39 3.15
C LEU A 196 27.09 18.38 1.77
N LEU A 197 26.56 19.52 1.33
CA LEU A 197 25.84 19.67 0.04
C LEU A 197 26.51 20.69 -0.91
N SER A 198 27.81 20.98 -0.75
CA SER A 198 28.58 21.75 -1.71
C SER A 198 29.60 20.87 -2.44
#